data_92c74b395320bd29396f366a4989c90c
#
_entry.id   92c74b395320bd29396f366a4989c90c
#
_cell.length_a   1.000
_cell.length_b   1.000
_cell.length_c   1.000
_cell.angle_alpha   90.00
_cell.angle_beta   90.00
_cell.angle_gamma   90.00
#
_symmetry.space_group_name_H-M   'P 1'
#
loop_
_entity.id
_entity.type
_entity.pdbx_description
1 polymer ?
#
loop_
_entity_poly.entity_id
_entity_poly.type
_entity_poly.pdbx_seq_one_letter_code
_entity_poly.pdbx_strand_id
1 'polypeptide(L)'
;MHDDTVDRTTNGTGKVKDKTLAEIKQLRLKDKDGQLTEHAVPTLEEALLAAKGQIMVNLDKAYPIFDDVYIILRKTDTADLVIMKGAQPVETVKREFGSYLDKVIYMPVVTIDEEKSMKVVEDYMEQLHPVAFELCYRNVASPVPAQMERRLAGKSLIWYNTLWASLAGGHDDEAARKDPDASYGYLINKLGARILQTDSPAFMLDYLRSKGWHD
;
A
#
# COMPACT_ATOMS: atom_id res chain seq x y z
N MET A 1 10.94 -6.08 -5.20
CA MET A 1 10.94 -7.19 -4.21
C MET A 1 10.50 -6.61 -2.88
N HIS A 2 9.53 -7.23 -2.20
CA HIS A 2 9.09 -6.78 -0.88
C HIS A 2 10.10 -7.17 0.22
N ASP A 3 10.65 -8.39 0.16
CA ASP A 3 11.53 -8.92 1.18
C ASP A 3 12.96 -8.41 1.00
N ASP A 4 13.73 -8.38 2.08
CA ASP A 4 15.14 -8.02 2.03
C ASP A 4 16.00 -9.05 1.29
N THR A 5 15.47 -10.28 1.10
CA THR A 5 16.12 -11.38 0.37
C THR A 5 15.32 -11.80 -0.86
N VAL A 6 15.97 -12.49 -1.79
CA VAL A 6 15.35 -13.01 -3.01
C VAL A 6 14.73 -14.41 -2.84
N ASP A 7 14.90 -15.04 -1.69
CA ASP A 7 14.69 -16.47 -1.44
C ASP A 7 13.23 -16.92 -1.61
N ARG A 8 12.28 -16.14 -1.07
CA ARG A 8 10.86 -16.52 -1.06
C ARG A 8 10.25 -16.51 -2.46
N THR A 9 10.57 -15.49 -3.25
CA THR A 9 9.87 -15.23 -4.51
C THR A 9 10.67 -15.61 -5.76
N THR A 10 11.92 -16.10 -5.60
CA THR A 10 12.76 -16.50 -6.74
C THR A 10 13.51 -17.81 -6.46
N ASN A 11 14.21 -18.32 -7.48
CA ASN A 11 15.14 -19.44 -7.37
C ASN A 11 16.52 -19.04 -6.82
N GLY A 12 16.74 -17.77 -6.47
CA GLY A 12 17.99 -17.31 -5.86
C GLY A 12 17.97 -17.36 -4.35
N THR A 13 19.12 -17.01 -3.74
CA THR A 13 19.29 -16.88 -2.28
C THR A 13 20.06 -15.63 -1.92
N GLY A 14 19.87 -15.13 -0.68
CA GLY A 14 20.62 -14.00 -0.12
C GLY A 14 19.95 -12.65 -0.33
N LYS A 15 20.60 -11.61 0.16
CA LYS A 15 20.01 -10.27 0.25
C LYS A 15 19.95 -9.59 -1.13
N VAL A 16 18.88 -8.87 -1.39
CA VAL A 16 18.70 -8.06 -2.61
C VAL A 16 19.81 -7.03 -2.74
N LYS A 17 20.16 -6.33 -1.65
CA LYS A 17 21.18 -5.27 -1.64
C LYS A 17 22.60 -5.74 -1.96
N ASP A 18 22.88 -7.03 -1.82
CA ASP A 18 24.19 -7.63 -2.07
C ASP A 18 24.31 -8.19 -3.50
N LYS A 19 23.31 -7.94 -4.35
CA LYS A 19 23.25 -8.41 -5.74
C LYS A 19 23.23 -7.23 -6.72
N THR A 20 23.90 -7.43 -7.83
CA THR A 20 23.80 -6.52 -8.99
C THR A 20 22.46 -6.72 -9.71
N LEU A 21 22.05 -5.72 -10.48
CA LEU A 21 20.87 -5.84 -11.35
C LEU A 21 21.00 -7.02 -12.33
N ALA A 22 22.18 -7.24 -12.88
CA ALA A 22 22.44 -8.35 -13.81
C ALA A 22 22.20 -9.71 -13.16
N GLU A 23 22.64 -9.91 -11.90
CA GLU A 23 22.39 -11.13 -11.13
C GLU A 23 20.89 -11.30 -10.83
N ILE A 24 20.18 -10.24 -10.42
CA ILE A 24 18.74 -10.31 -10.17
C ILE A 24 17.97 -10.66 -11.45
N LYS A 25 18.34 -10.14 -12.61
CA LYS A 25 17.71 -10.44 -13.89
C LYS A 25 17.92 -11.89 -14.37
N GLN A 26 18.90 -12.63 -13.84
CA GLN A 26 19.05 -14.06 -14.08
C GLN A 26 18.08 -14.92 -13.27
N LEU A 27 17.51 -14.38 -12.20
CA LEU A 27 16.57 -15.11 -11.34
C LEU A 27 15.22 -15.30 -12.05
N ARG A 28 14.54 -16.40 -11.66
CA ARG A 28 13.19 -16.68 -12.10
C ARG A 28 12.23 -16.61 -10.92
N LEU A 29 11.07 -16.02 -11.15
CA LEU A 29 10.03 -15.89 -10.15
C LEU A 29 9.38 -17.25 -9.85
N LYS A 30 8.95 -17.43 -8.62
CA LYS A 30 8.07 -18.53 -8.19
C LYS A 30 6.62 -18.08 -8.23
N ASP A 31 5.71 -18.99 -8.54
CA ASP A 31 4.27 -18.78 -8.38
C ASP A 31 3.83 -18.92 -6.91
N LYS A 32 2.50 -18.82 -6.67
CA LYS A 32 1.91 -18.96 -5.33
C LYS A 32 2.13 -20.33 -4.67
N ASP A 33 2.38 -21.36 -5.48
CA ASP A 33 2.61 -22.74 -5.03
C ASP A 33 4.12 -23.04 -4.88
N GLY A 34 4.98 -22.02 -5.06
CA GLY A 34 6.43 -22.11 -4.98
C GLY A 34 7.10 -22.74 -6.22
N GLN A 35 6.34 -22.98 -7.29
CA GLN A 35 6.85 -23.55 -8.53
C GLN A 35 7.57 -22.46 -9.35
N LEU A 36 8.67 -22.84 -9.97
CA LEU A 36 9.47 -21.95 -10.78
C LEU A 36 8.74 -21.62 -12.09
N THR A 37 8.69 -20.34 -12.41
CA THR A 37 8.12 -19.83 -13.66
C THR A 37 9.21 -19.42 -14.66
N GLU A 38 8.83 -19.12 -15.89
CA GLU A 38 9.71 -18.55 -16.92
C GLU A 38 9.96 -17.04 -16.75
N HIS A 39 9.27 -16.40 -15.78
CA HIS A 39 9.31 -14.95 -15.60
C HIS A 39 10.55 -14.53 -14.82
N ALA A 40 11.30 -13.56 -15.37
CA ALA A 40 12.37 -12.89 -14.67
C ALA A 40 11.82 -11.80 -13.73
N VAL A 41 12.63 -11.39 -12.75
CA VAL A 41 12.30 -10.22 -11.91
C VAL A 41 12.29 -8.97 -12.79
N PRO A 42 11.17 -8.20 -12.87
CA PRO A 42 11.13 -6.97 -13.64
C PRO A 42 11.90 -5.86 -12.93
N THR A 43 12.43 -4.91 -13.69
CA THR A 43 12.82 -3.61 -13.15
C THR A 43 11.58 -2.78 -12.82
N LEU A 44 11.75 -1.71 -12.02
CA LEU A 44 10.64 -0.78 -11.77
C LEU A 44 10.14 -0.16 -13.09
N GLU A 45 11.04 0.22 -14.00
CA GLU A 45 10.68 0.76 -15.31
C GLU A 45 9.82 -0.21 -16.13
N GLU A 46 10.23 -1.47 -16.23
CA GLU A 46 9.48 -2.53 -16.94
C GLU A 46 8.08 -2.72 -16.33
N ALA A 47 8.00 -2.76 -14.99
CA ALA A 47 6.72 -2.93 -14.29
C ALA A 47 5.78 -1.74 -14.49
N LEU A 48 6.30 -0.50 -14.43
CA LEU A 48 5.51 0.71 -14.63
C LEU A 48 4.99 0.84 -16.06
N LEU A 49 5.81 0.53 -17.05
CA LEU A 49 5.39 0.53 -18.46
C LEU A 49 4.30 -0.52 -18.71
N ALA A 50 4.37 -1.68 -18.07
CA ALA A 50 3.33 -2.71 -18.16
C ALA A 50 2.02 -2.28 -17.47
N ALA A 51 2.09 -1.54 -16.37
CA ALA A 51 0.91 -1.04 -15.64
C ALA A 51 0.27 0.19 -16.30
N LYS A 52 1.03 0.94 -17.10
CA LYS A 52 0.59 2.23 -17.67
C LYS A 52 -0.71 2.11 -18.46
N GLY A 53 -1.70 2.92 -18.09
CA GLY A 53 -3.02 2.94 -18.70
C GLY A 53 -3.93 1.76 -18.31
N GLN A 54 -3.51 0.91 -17.38
CA GLN A 54 -4.28 -0.25 -16.93
C GLN A 54 -4.63 -0.21 -15.45
N ILE A 55 -3.63 0.01 -14.58
CA ILE A 55 -3.80 -0.05 -13.12
C ILE A 55 -2.87 0.96 -12.44
N MET A 56 -3.21 1.35 -11.21
CA MET A 56 -2.31 2.07 -10.31
C MET A 56 -1.32 1.10 -9.64
N VAL A 57 -0.16 1.61 -9.27
CA VAL A 57 0.90 0.83 -8.61
C VAL A 57 1.18 1.41 -7.23
N ASN A 58 1.05 0.60 -6.18
CA ASN A 58 1.46 0.94 -4.83
C ASN A 58 2.92 0.50 -4.62
N LEU A 59 3.82 1.47 -4.38
CA LEU A 59 5.23 1.19 -4.11
C LEU A 59 5.47 1.04 -2.61
N ASP A 60 5.53 -0.22 -2.17
CA ASP A 60 5.88 -0.53 -0.80
C ASP A 60 7.39 -0.51 -0.58
N LYS A 61 7.83 -0.11 0.63
CA LYS A 61 9.25 -0.02 1.06
C LYS A 61 10.16 0.87 0.18
N ALA A 62 9.59 1.73 -0.66
CA ALA A 62 10.36 2.56 -1.58
C ALA A 62 10.84 3.90 -0.98
N TYR A 63 10.39 4.28 0.22
CA TYR A 63 10.68 5.57 0.85
C TYR A 63 12.17 5.95 0.83
N PRO A 64 13.13 5.06 1.16
CA PRO A 64 14.56 5.42 1.19
C PRO A 64 15.17 5.72 -0.19
N ILE A 65 14.47 5.38 -1.28
CA ILE A 65 14.93 5.52 -2.66
C ILE A 65 13.95 6.34 -3.52
N PHE A 66 13.13 7.20 -2.91
CA PHE A 66 12.12 7.98 -3.62
C PHE A 66 12.69 8.89 -4.70
N ASP A 67 13.90 9.44 -4.53
CA ASP A 67 14.55 10.26 -5.55
C ASP A 67 14.85 9.45 -6.81
N ASP A 68 15.39 8.23 -6.66
CA ASP A 68 15.62 7.31 -7.78
C ASP A 68 14.32 6.86 -8.44
N VAL A 69 13.30 6.56 -7.62
CA VAL A 69 11.94 6.24 -8.09
C VAL A 69 11.38 7.39 -8.92
N TYR A 70 11.47 8.63 -8.43
CA TYR A 70 10.93 9.80 -9.13
C TYR A 70 11.59 10.03 -10.50
N ILE A 71 12.89 9.75 -10.65
CA ILE A 71 13.56 9.78 -11.93
C ILE A 71 12.91 8.80 -12.93
N ILE A 72 12.60 7.58 -12.46
CA ILE A 72 11.94 6.55 -13.29
C ILE A 72 10.49 6.94 -13.61
N LEU A 73 9.73 7.47 -12.64
CA LEU A 73 8.36 7.95 -12.87
C LEU A 73 8.31 9.01 -13.96
N ARG A 74 9.24 9.95 -13.94
CA ARG A 74 9.36 10.97 -14.99
C ARG A 74 9.72 10.38 -16.35
N LYS A 75 10.64 9.41 -16.37
CA LYS A 75 11.07 8.74 -17.61
C LYS A 75 9.93 7.95 -18.25
N THR A 76 9.11 7.29 -17.47
CA THR A 76 8.00 6.45 -17.91
C THR A 76 6.69 7.23 -18.09
N ASP A 77 6.66 8.49 -17.59
CA ASP A 77 5.44 9.29 -17.53
C ASP A 77 4.31 8.54 -16.81
N THR A 78 4.57 8.16 -15.54
CA THR A 78 3.69 7.37 -14.67
C THR A 78 3.55 7.94 -13.26
N ALA A 79 3.90 9.19 -13.03
CA ALA A 79 3.84 9.81 -11.70
C ALA A 79 2.41 9.87 -11.13
N ASP A 80 1.40 9.96 -11.98
CA ASP A 80 -0.01 9.97 -11.65
C ASP A 80 -0.63 8.57 -11.42
N LEU A 81 0.13 7.50 -11.73
CA LEU A 81 -0.29 6.11 -11.54
C LEU A 81 0.31 5.46 -10.30
N VAL A 82 1.26 6.13 -9.65
CA VAL A 82 2.05 5.51 -8.59
C VAL A 82 1.77 6.15 -7.26
N ILE A 83 1.41 5.31 -6.28
CA ILE A 83 1.30 5.71 -4.88
C ILE A 83 2.65 5.48 -4.21
N MET A 84 3.28 6.59 -3.79
CA MET A 84 4.46 6.61 -2.94
C MET A 84 4.02 6.75 -1.49
N LYS A 85 4.48 5.91 -0.59
CA LYS A 85 4.01 5.90 0.80
C LYS A 85 5.13 5.88 1.83
N GLY A 86 4.83 6.35 3.03
CA GLY A 86 5.78 6.35 4.15
C GLY A 86 5.12 6.72 5.47
N ALA A 87 5.80 6.41 6.57
CA ALA A 87 5.33 6.64 7.95
C ALA A 87 6.06 7.82 8.63
N GLN A 88 6.78 8.64 7.89
CA GLN A 88 7.52 9.78 8.45
C GLN A 88 6.57 10.93 8.78
N PRO A 89 6.91 11.83 9.72
CA PRO A 89 6.18 13.07 9.91
C PRO A 89 6.17 13.95 8.65
N VAL A 90 5.09 14.70 8.43
CA VAL A 90 4.90 15.53 7.23
C VAL A 90 6.05 16.51 7.00
N GLU A 91 6.60 17.11 8.05
CA GLU A 91 7.75 18.02 7.98
C GLU A 91 9.00 17.32 7.41
N THR A 92 9.21 16.06 7.79
CA THR A 92 10.32 15.25 7.25
C THR A 92 10.11 14.97 5.77
N VAL A 93 8.92 14.55 5.38
CA VAL A 93 8.58 14.27 3.98
C VAL A 93 8.73 15.52 3.10
N LYS A 94 8.25 16.66 3.57
CA LYS A 94 8.41 17.97 2.88
C LYS A 94 9.87 18.39 2.75
N ARG A 95 10.66 18.17 3.79
CA ARG A 95 12.09 18.49 3.76
C ARG A 95 12.86 17.62 2.78
N GLU A 96 12.54 16.31 2.73
CA GLU A 96 13.24 15.34 1.91
C GLU A 96 12.80 15.40 0.45
N PHE A 97 11.50 15.51 0.19
CA PHE A 97 10.94 15.34 -1.16
C PHE A 97 10.12 16.54 -1.66
N GLY A 98 10.11 17.65 -0.92
CA GLY A 98 9.27 18.83 -1.21
C GLY A 98 9.40 19.39 -2.62
N SER A 99 10.52 19.17 -3.29
CA SER A 99 10.76 19.62 -4.66
C SER A 99 9.86 18.94 -5.72
N TYR A 100 9.20 17.82 -5.38
CA TYR A 100 8.34 17.08 -6.31
C TYR A 100 7.10 16.44 -5.67
N LEU A 101 6.82 16.69 -4.39
CA LEU A 101 5.63 16.15 -3.71
C LEU A 101 4.31 16.55 -4.39
N ASP A 102 4.27 17.72 -5.00
CA ASP A 102 3.14 18.22 -5.80
C ASP A 102 2.94 17.51 -7.15
N LYS A 103 3.89 16.65 -7.54
CA LYS A 103 3.93 15.94 -8.82
C LYS A 103 3.75 14.43 -8.69
N VAL A 104 3.52 13.95 -7.47
CA VAL A 104 3.36 12.52 -7.16
C VAL A 104 2.19 12.32 -6.21
N ILE A 105 1.65 11.11 -6.16
CA ILE A 105 0.65 10.72 -5.14
C ILE A 105 1.43 10.21 -3.93
N TYR A 106 1.47 11.00 -2.86
CA TYR A 106 2.02 10.57 -1.58
C TYR A 106 0.92 10.16 -0.62
N MET A 107 1.01 8.97 -0.04
CA MET A 107 0.07 8.43 0.93
C MET A 107 0.76 8.18 2.28
N PRO A 108 0.40 8.91 3.35
CA PRO A 108 0.90 8.64 4.69
C PRO A 108 0.40 7.29 5.20
N VAL A 109 1.29 6.52 5.83
CA VAL A 109 0.97 5.31 6.60
C VAL A 109 0.97 5.67 8.08
N VAL A 110 -0.16 5.50 8.77
CA VAL A 110 -0.32 5.93 10.17
C VAL A 110 -0.79 4.76 11.03
N THR A 111 0.02 4.39 12.02
CA THR A 111 -0.40 3.46 13.08
C THR A 111 -1.25 4.21 14.09
N ILE A 112 -2.55 3.99 14.07
CA ILE A 112 -3.53 4.78 14.83
C ILE A 112 -3.79 4.26 16.26
N ASP A 113 -3.07 3.24 16.70
CA ASP A 113 -3.00 2.84 18.12
C ASP A 113 -2.12 3.78 18.97
N GLU A 114 -1.33 4.64 18.33
CA GLU A 114 -0.43 5.55 19.01
C GLU A 114 -1.16 6.83 19.44
N GLU A 115 -0.86 7.34 20.66
CA GLU A 115 -1.48 8.54 21.23
C GLU A 115 -1.38 9.77 20.31
N LYS A 116 -0.25 9.92 19.61
CA LYS A 116 0.00 11.07 18.72
C LYS A 116 -0.65 10.95 17.33
N SER A 117 -1.31 9.83 17.01
CA SER A 117 -1.79 9.53 15.66
C SER A 117 -2.77 10.56 15.10
N MET A 118 -3.67 11.08 15.95
CA MET A 118 -4.59 12.14 15.55
C MET A 118 -3.85 13.41 15.11
N LYS A 119 -2.83 13.81 15.86
CA LYS A 119 -2.01 14.98 15.49
C LYS A 119 -1.25 14.74 14.18
N VAL A 120 -0.71 13.54 13.97
CA VAL A 120 -0.03 13.20 12.72
C VAL A 120 -0.98 13.35 11.52
N VAL A 121 -2.20 12.84 11.63
CA VAL A 121 -3.21 12.98 10.57
C VAL A 121 -3.59 14.46 10.35
N GLU A 122 -3.77 15.23 11.42
CA GLU A 122 -4.06 16.66 11.34
C GLU A 122 -2.95 17.45 10.65
N ASP A 123 -1.70 17.21 11.05
CA ASP A 123 -0.52 17.87 10.44
C ASP A 123 -0.43 17.59 8.94
N TYR A 124 -0.70 16.33 8.51
CA TYR A 124 -0.77 15.98 7.10
C TYR A 124 -1.94 16.66 6.38
N MET A 125 -3.12 16.70 7.00
CA MET A 125 -4.29 17.36 6.42
C MET A 125 -4.12 18.85 6.27
N GLU A 126 -3.39 19.49 7.18
CA GLU A 126 -3.12 20.94 7.12
C GLU A 126 -2.04 21.30 6.09
N GLN A 127 -1.03 20.44 5.92
CA GLN A 127 0.18 20.82 5.20
C GLN A 127 0.32 20.20 3.82
N LEU A 128 -0.29 19.03 3.57
CA LEU A 128 -0.14 18.28 2.32
C LEU A 128 -1.47 17.89 1.67
N HIS A 129 -2.56 17.78 2.44
CA HIS A 129 -3.88 17.35 1.96
C HIS A 129 -3.81 16.04 1.15
N PRO A 130 -3.28 14.93 1.69
CA PRO A 130 -3.10 13.72 0.93
C PRO A 130 -4.44 13.15 0.45
N VAL A 131 -4.44 12.54 -0.75
CA VAL A 131 -5.64 11.92 -1.35
C VAL A 131 -6.13 10.75 -0.50
N ALA A 132 -5.22 10.01 0.13
CA ALA A 132 -5.53 8.86 0.97
C ALA A 132 -4.57 8.75 2.15
N PHE A 133 -5.02 8.05 3.21
CA PHE A 133 -4.20 7.56 4.32
C PHE A 133 -4.30 6.04 4.40
N GLU A 134 -3.18 5.34 4.51
CA GLU A 134 -3.15 3.95 4.97
C GLU A 134 -3.16 3.95 6.51
N LEU A 135 -4.27 3.51 7.11
CA LEU A 135 -4.45 3.45 8.55
C LEU A 135 -4.23 2.02 9.06
N CYS A 136 -3.34 1.85 10.04
CA CYS A 136 -3.06 0.56 10.66
C CYS A 136 -3.44 0.60 12.14
N TYR A 137 -4.13 -0.44 12.64
CA TYR A 137 -4.46 -0.59 14.06
C TYR A 137 -4.57 -2.06 14.47
N ARG A 138 -4.34 -2.34 15.76
CA ARG A 138 -4.34 -3.71 16.31
C ARG A 138 -5.54 -3.98 17.21
N ASN A 139 -5.94 -2.96 17.97
CA ASN A 139 -6.99 -3.13 18.98
C ASN A 139 -8.38 -2.94 18.36
N VAL A 140 -9.11 -4.02 18.13
CA VAL A 140 -10.48 -3.99 17.57
C VAL A 140 -11.46 -3.17 18.42
N ALA A 141 -11.25 -3.07 19.74
CA ALA A 141 -12.07 -2.25 20.63
C ALA A 141 -11.69 -0.77 20.67
N SER A 142 -10.67 -0.36 19.92
CA SER A 142 -10.24 1.05 19.86
C SER A 142 -11.33 1.94 19.25
N PRO A 143 -11.66 3.07 19.87
CA PRO A 143 -12.57 4.05 19.27
C PRO A 143 -11.89 4.89 18.17
N VAL A 144 -10.56 4.83 18.06
CA VAL A 144 -9.76 5.71 17.18
C VAL A 144 -10.09 5.51 15.70
N PRO A 145 -10.25 4.28 15.16
CA PRO A 145 -10.62 4.12 13.75
C PRO A 145 -11.91 4.85 13.36
N ALA A 146 -12.93 4.81 14.23
CA ALA A 146 -14.19 5.55 14.00
C ALA A 146 -14.02 7.08 14.18
N GLN A 147 -13.06 7.55 14.96
CA GLN A 147 -12.71 8.96 15.03
C GLN A 147 -12.00 9.42 13.76
N MET A 148 -11.09 8.61 13.21
CA MET A 148 -10.40 8.86 11.94
C MET A 148 -11.40 8.91 10.78
N GLU A 149 -12.38 7.99 10.73
CA GLU A 149 -13.47 8.02 9.74
C GLU A 149 -14.14 9.39 9.73
N ARG A 150 -14.65 9.85 10.88
CA ARG A 150 -15.32 11.17 11.00
C ARG A 150 -14.41 12.34 10.63
N ARG A 151 -13.12 12.25 10.93
CA ARG A 151 -12.15 13.32 10.65
C ARG A 151 -11.82 13.45 9.17
N LEU A 152 -11.75 12.31 8.45
CA LEU A 152 -11.34 12.22 7.06
C LEU A 152 -12.52 12.18 6.08
N ALA A 153 -13.74 11.92 6.55
CA ALA A 153 -14.94 11.83 5.71
C ALA A 153 -15.07 13.03 4.76
N GLY A 154 -15.16 12.76 3.45
CA GLY A 154 -15.26 13.77 2.40
C GLY A 154 -14.00 14.62 2.15
N LYS A 155 -12.89 14.33 2.82
CA LYS A 155 -11.63 15.10 2.70
C LYS A 155 -10.47 14.27 2.18
N SER A 156 -10.38 13.00 2.58
CA SER A 156 -9.34 12.08 2.18
C SER A 156 -9.88 10.65 2.21
N LEU A 157 -9.37 9.78 1.35
CA LEU A 157 -9.74 8.37 1.33
C LEU A 157 -9.06 7.62 2.47
N ILE A 158 -9.70 6.56 2.94
CA ILE A 158 -9.14 5.65 3.94
C ILE A 158 -8.81 4.33 3.27
N TRP A 159 -7.57 3.91 3.45
CA TRP A 159 -7.04 2.62 3.05
C TRP A 159 -6.81 1.76 4.29
N TYR A 160 -7.37 0.55 4.30
CA TYR A 160 -7.01 -0.50 5.25
C TYR A 160 -6.33 -1.67 4.55
N ASN A 161 -5.35 -2.24 5.24
CA ASN A 161 -4.61 -3.40 4.79
C ASN A 161 -5.14 -4.64 5.53
N THR A 162 -5.71 -5.60 4.79
CA THR A 162 -6.35 -6.80 5.35
C THR A 162 -5.49 -8.06 5.27
N LEU A 163 -4.18 -7.91 5.03
CA LEU A 163 -3.26 -9.06 4.92
C LEU A 163 -3.07 -9.80 6.26
N TRP A 164 -3.05 -9.06 7.37
CA TRP A 164 -2.83 -9.61 8.71
C TRP A 164 -3.71 -8.92 9.74
N ALA A 165 -4.14 -9.68 10.76
CA ALA A 165 -4.98 -9.21 11.85
C ALA A 165 -4.46 -7.92 12.53
N SER A 166 -3.14 -7.78 12.64
CA SER A 166 -2.49 -6.62 13.27
C SER A 166 -2.55 -5.32 12.47
N LEU A 167 -3.01 -5.34 11.22
CA LEU A 167 -3.08 -4.17 10.36
C LEU A 167 -4.46 -3.52 10.34
N ALA A 168 -5.53 -4.29 10.58
CA ALA A 168 -6.91 -3.80 10.57
C ALA A 168 -7.75 -4.32 11.75
N GLY A 169 -7.15 -4.45 12.95
CA GLY A 169 -7.87 -4.83 14.19
C GLY A 169 -8.54 -6.20 14.12
N GLY A 170 -7.97 -7.16 13.38
CA GLY A 170 -8.56 -8.48 13.17
C GLY A 170 -9.54 -8.60 12.02
N HIS A 171 -9.80 -7.50 11.28
CA HIS A 171 -10.62 -7.52 10.05
C HIS A 171 -9.73 -7.84 8.84
N ASP A 172 -9.14 -9.03 8.85
CA ASP A 172 -8.24 -9.51 7.80
C ASP A 172 -8.91 -10.46 6.80
N ASP A 173 -8.14 -10.92 5.81
CA ASP A 173 -8.61 -11.84 4.76
C ASP A 173 -9.08 -13.18 5.33
N GLU A 174 -8.48 -13.67 6.43
CA GLU A 174 -8.89 -14.91 7.07
C GLU A 174 -10.23 -14.76 7.80
N ALA A 175 -10.41 -13.65 8.52
CA ALA A 175 -11.69 -13.30 9.12
C ALA A 175 -12.78 -13.10 8.06
N ALA A 176 -12.45 -12.46 6.94
CA ALA A 176 -13.37 -12.23 5.84
C ALA A 176 -13.85 -13.53 5.17
N ARG A 177 -13.02 -14.58 5.11
CA ARG A 177 -13.44 -15.89 4.60
C ARG A 177 -14.52 -16.55 5.47
N LYS A 178 -14.58 -16.23 6.77
CA LYS A 178 -15.57 -16.72 7.72
C LYS A 178 -16.84 -15.87 7.69
N ASP A 179 -16.67 -14.55 7.69
CA ASP A 179 -17.76 -13.58 7.65
C ASP A 179 -17.27 -12.29 6.96
N PRO A 180 -17.50 -12.14 5.65
CA PRO A 180 -17.04 -10.96 4.92
C PRO A 180 -17.79 -9.67 5.32
N ASP A 181 -19.02 -9.76 5.83
CA ASP A 181 -19.76 -8.59 6.32
C ASP A 181 -19.17 -8.06 7.63
N ALA A 182 -18.75 -8.95 8.53
CA ALA A 182 -18.10 -8.58 9.79
C ALA A 182 -16.64 -8.13 9.60
N SER A 183 -16.00 -8.41 8.45
CA SER A 183 -14.64 -8.00 8.15
C SER A 183 -14.62 -6.86 7.10
N TYR A 184 -14.61 -7.14 5.81
CA TYR A 184 -14.57 -6.12 4.75
C TYR A 184 -15.76 -5.15 4.84
N GLY A 185 -16.98 -5.69 5.09
CA GLY A 185 -18.20 -4.88 5.24
C GLY A 185 -18.09 -3.91 6.41
N TYR A 186 -17.52 -4.32 7.52
CA TYR A 186 -17.28 -3.46 8.67
C TYR A 186 -16.30 -2.32 8.36
N LEU A 187 -15.16 -2.63 7.74
CA LEU A 187 -14.18 -1.63 7.33
C LEU A 187 -14.80 -0.58 6.39
N ILE A 188 -15.64 -1.01 5.44
CA ILE A 188 -16.30 -0.12 4.47
C ILE A 188 -17.40 0.71 5.13
N ASN A 189 -18.34 0.06 5.82
CA ASN A 189 -19.57 0.72 6.28
C ASN A 189 -19.40 1.46 7.61
N LYS A 190 -18.48 1.01 8.48
CA LYS A 190 -18.29 1.59 9.83
C LYS A 190 -17.04 2.43 9.93
N LEU A 191 -15.98 2.07 9.20
CA LEU A 191 -14.69 2.75 9.26
C LEU A 191 -14.36 3.53 7.97
N GLY A 192 -15.29 3.61 7.03
CA GLY A 192 -15.20 4.48 5.86
C GLY A 192 -14.14 4.07 4.83
N ALA A 193 -13.70 2.82 4.84
CA ALA A 193 -12.73 2.33 3.85
C ALA A 193 -13.22 2.59 2.43
N ARG A 194 -12.32 3.06 1.58
CA ARG A 194 -12.54 3.20 0.12
C ARG A 194 -11.48 2.45 -0.66
N ILE A 195 -10.41 2.06 0.00
CA ILE A 195 -9.34 1.24 -0.58
C ILE A 195 -9.05 0.12 0.41
N LEU A 196 -9.05 -1.12 -0.07
CA LEU A 196 -8.69 -2.31 0.71
C LEU A 196 -7.55 -3.05 0.02
N GLN A 197 -6.52 -3.40 0.78
CA GLN A 197 -5.42 -4.24 0.31
C GLN A 197 -5.65 -5.67 0.77
N THR A 198 -5.62 -6.64 -0.16
CA THR A 198 -5.91 -8.05 0.11
C THR A 198 -4.98 -8.97 -0.69
N ASP A 199 -4.66 -10.13 -0.13
CA ASP A 199 -4.03 -11.26 -0.85
C ASP A 199 -5.08 -12.17 -1.54
N SER A 200 -6.37 -11.84 -1.39
CA SER A 200 -7.50 -12.60 -1.95
C SER A 200 -8.37 -11.75 -2.88
N PRO A 201 -7.80 -11.13 -3.94
CA PRO A 201 -8.52 -10.12 -4.74
C PRO A 201 -9.76 -10.67 -5.42
N ALA A 202 -9.76 -11.90 -5.93
CA ALA A 202 -10.94 -12.51 -6.55
C ALA A 202 -12.09 -12.65 -5.55
N PHE A 203 -11.81 -13.18 -4.34
CA PHE A 203 -12.81 -13.31 -3.29
C PHE A 203 -13.37 -11.95 -2.83
N MET A 204 -12.49 -10.96 -2.65
CA MET A 204 -12.93 -9.62 -2.28
C MET A 204 -13.80 -8.99 -3.37
N LEU A 205 -13.40 -9.08 -4.65
CA LEU A 205 -14.18 -8.54 -5.77
C LEU A 205 -15.56 -9.19 -5.87
N ASP A 206 -15.66 -10.51 -5.74
CA ASP A 206 -16.95 -11.21 -5.75
C ASP A 206 -17.85 -10.72 -4.61
N TYR A 207 -17.29 -10.54 -3.41
CA TYR A 207 -18.02 -9.97 -2.28
C TYR A 207 -18.49 -8.54 -2.57
N LEU A 208 -17.59 -7.65 -3.03
CA LEU A 208 -17.93 -6.25 -3.31
C LEU A 208 -19.01 -6.14 -4.41
N ARG A 209 -18.91 -6.96 -5.46
CA ARG A 209 -19.92 -7.04 -6.53
C ARG A 209 -21.28 -7.51 -6.00
N SER A 210 -21.29 -8.51 -5.13
CA SER A 210 -22.53 -8.99 -4.49
C SER A 210 -23.27 -7.92 -3.68
N LYS A 211 -22.55 -6.89 -3.22
CA LYS A 211 -23.09 -5.74 -2.49
C LYS A 211 -23.37 -4.54 -3.39
N GLY A 212 -23.01 -4.58 -4.69
CA GLY A 212 -23.11 -3.45 -5.59
C GLY A 212 -22.12 -2.31 -5.28
N TRP A 213 -20.97 -2.65 -4.68
CA TRP A 213 -19.92 -1.69 -4.31
C TRP A 213 -18.75 -1.67 -5.29
N HIS A 214 -18.76 -2.54 -6.27
CA HIS A 214 -17.79 -2.61 -7.37
C HIS A 214 -18.47 -3.14 -8.63
N ASP A 215 -18.01 -2.68 -9.80
CA ASP A 215 -18.48 -3.12 -11.13
C ASP A 215 -18.00 -4.51 -11.51
#